data_d385531737bce88e8674908463783e8b
#
_entry.id   d385531737bce88e8674908463783e8b
#
_cell.length_a   1.000
_cell.length_b   1.000
_cell.length_c   1.000
_cell.angle_alpha   90.00
_cell.angle_beta   90.00
_cell.angle_gamma   90.00
#
_symmetry.space_group_name_H-M   'P 1'
#
loop_
_entity.id
_entity.type
_entity.pdbx_description
1 polymer ?
#
loop_
_entity_poly.entity_id
_entity_poly.type
_entity_poly.pdbx_seq_one_letter_code
_entity_poly.pdbx_strand_id
1 'polypeptide(L)'
;NLLKEYLKKGESFPKARSLALQELLSDTDTDTGTFLQTPNNILGVEYCKALCRRNSPIRPFTVKREGNAYHEESLKEQFPSASAIRALWKSADCKMSDSTVSSCFPPAVSALLSQTFSCPQFLDEEDFSPYLRWLLFSTDKAQLASYQDVTPDFVQRLFHTRGSYESWGQYAALLKTRELTYSRICRMLMHCLLQISDVPPLSYARLLGF
;
A
#
# COMPACT_ATOMS: atom_id res chain seq x y z
N ASN A 1 -0.23 -29.81 -2.89
CA ASN A 1 -0.40 -28.38 -3.13
C ASN A 1 0.71 -27.61 -2.40
N LEU A 2 1.86 -27.49 -3.07
CA LEU A 2 3.13 -26.93 -2.55
C LEU A 2 2.96 -25.59 -1.80
N LEU A 3 2.15 -24.67 -2.36
CA LEU A 3 1.89 -23.39 -1.70
C LEU A 3 1.32 -23.56 -0.28
N LYS A 4 0.36 -24.49 -0.10
CA LYS A 4 -0.22 -24.76 1.23
C LYS A 4 0.80 -25.38 2.18
N GLU A 5 1.73 -26.19 1.68
CA GLU A 5 2.77 -26.79 2.49
C GLU A 5 3.76 -25.74 3.02
N TYR A 6 4.20 -24.81 2.15
CA TYR A 6 5.07 -23.72 2.57
C TYR A 6 4.37 -22.75 3.55
N LEU A 7 3.08 -22.47 3.36
CA LEU A 7 2.30 -21.67 4.30
C LEU A 7 2.18 -22.35 5.67
N LYS A 8 2.00 -23.69 5.71
CA LYS A 8 1.99 -24.47 6.97
C LYS A 8 3.34 -24.46 7.68
N LYS A 9 4.46 -24.39 6.93
CA LYS A 9 5.80 -24.22 7.48
C LYS A 9 6.05 -22.82 8.05
N GLY A 10 5.04 -21.94 7.96
CA GLY A 10 5.09 -20.59 8.52
C GLY A 10 5.74 -19.55 7.62
N GLU A 11 5.94 -19.83 6.34
CA GLU A 11 6.44 -18.85 5.39
C GLU A 11 5.38 -17.78 5.07
N SER A 12 5.80 -16.55 4.79
CA SER A 12 4.90 -15.51 4.30
C SER A 12 4.33 -15.88 2.93
N PHE A 13 3.14 -15.40 2.61
CA PHE A 13 2.50 -15.74 1.33
C PHE A 13 3.36 -15.46 0.10
N PRO A 14 4.07 -14.30 -0.03
CA PRO A 14 4.96 -14.05 -1.17
C PRO A 14 6.11 -15.07 -1.24
N LYS A 15 6.72 -15.40 -0.10
CA LYS A 15 7.83 -16.35 -0.02
C LYS A 15 7.36 -17.79 -0.32
N ALA A 16 6.24 -18.21 0.27
CA ALA A 16 5.65 -19.52 0.01
C ALA A 16 5.29 -19.71 -1.47
N ARG A 17 4.77 -18.66 -2.12
CA ARG A 17 4.46 -18.67 -3.56
C ARG A 17 5.72 -18.75 -4.42
N SER A 18 6.76 -18.02 -4.06
CA SER A 18 8.05 -18.03 -4.75
C SER A 18 8.68 -19.43 -4.70
N LEU A 19 8.76 -20.02 -3.51
CA LEU A 19 9.30 -21.37 -3.31
C LEU A 19 8.50 -22.45 -4.05
N ALA A 20 7.17 -22.37 -4.00
CA ALA A 20 6.30 -23.30 -4.71
C ALA A 20 6.46 -23.22 -6.23
N LEU A 21 6.71 -22.03 -6.79
CA LEU A 21 6.96 -21.86 -8.22
C LEU A 21 8.37 -22.32 -8.61
N GLN A 22 9.36 -22.05 -7.80
CA GLN A 22 10.72 -22.51 -8.02
C GLN A 22 10.78 -24.04 -8.09
N GLU A 23 10.08 -24.74 -7.21
CA GLU A 23 9.99 -26.20 -7.21
C GLU A 23 9.23 -26.74 -8.43
N LEU A 24 8.17 -26.04 -8.89
CA LEU A 24 7.41 -26.43 -10.08
C LEU A 24 8.15 -26.17 -11.39
N LEU A 25 9.07 -25.21 -11.42
CA LEU A 25 9.77 -24.75 -12.61
C LEU A 25 11.28 -25.07 -12.55
N SER A 26 11.67 -26.03 -11.72
CA SER A 26 13.06 -26.44 -11.50
C SER A 26 13.79 -26.87 -12.79
N ASP A 27 13.06 -27.22 -13.86
CA ASP A 27 13.60 -27.59 -15.16
C ASP A 27 13.80 -26.40 -16.12
N THR A 28 13.52 -25.17 -15.69
CA THR A 28 13.69 -23.97 -16.53
C THR A 28 14.86 -23.11 -16.03
N ASP A 29 15.71 -22.64 -16.93
CA ASP A 29 16.86 -21.75 -16.66
C ASP A 29 16.46 -20.36 -16.10
N THR A 30 15.21 -20.16 -15.73
CA THR A 30 14.70 -18.89 -15.23
C THR A 30 14.78 -18.86 -13.71
N ASP A 31 15.51 -17.89 -13.13
CA ASP A 31 15.50 -17.60 -11.69
C ASP A 31 14.12 -17.04 -11.25
N THR A 32 13.15 -17.95 -11.19
CA THR A 32 11.78 -17.62 -10.78
C THR A 32 11.68 -17.31 -9.29
N GLY A 33 12.68 -17.72 -8.49
CA GLY A 33 12.71 -17.51 -7.05
C GLY A 33 12.84 -16.04 -6.67
N THR A 34 13.76 -15.31 -7.29
CA THR A 34 13.97 -13.87 -7.04
C THR A 34 12.95 -13.01 -7.78
N PHE A 35 12.49 -13.43 -8.96
CA PHE A 35 11.54 -12.69 -9.78
C PHE A 35 10.25 -12.34 -9.04
N LEU A 36 9.66 -13.29 -8.28
CA LEU A 36 8.41 -13.09 -7.55
C LEU A 36 8.58 -12.50 -6.14
N GLN A 37 9.77 -12.11 -5.76
CA GLN A 37 10.00 -11.44 -4.48
C GLN A 37 9.75 -9.93 -4.55
N THR A 38 9.77 -9.34 -5.74
CA THR A 38 9.55 -7.91 -5.89
C THR A 38 8.06 -7.57 -6.08
N PRO A 39 7.53 -6.54 -5.39
CA PRO A 39 6.13 -6.15 -5.48
C PRO A 39 5.66 -5.85 -6.90
N ASN A 40 6.49 -5.19 -7.72
CA ASN A 40 6.16 -4.85 -9.10
C ASN A 40 6.00 -6.09 -9.98
N ASN A 41 6.87 -7.09 -9.83
CA ASN A 41 6.77 -8.32 -10.60
C ASN A 41 5.56 -9.15 -10.18
N ILE A 42 5.25 -9.20 -8.87
CA ILE A 42 4.01 -9.84 -8.38
C ILE A 42 2.79 -9.20 -9.04
N LEU A 43 2.73 -7.87 -9.06
CA LEU A 43 1.63 -7.13 -9.68
C LEU A 43 1.53 -7.39 -11.19
N GLY A 44 2.67 -7.35 -11.89
CA GLY A 44 2.74 -7.66 -13.32
C GLY A 44 2.23 -9.07 -13.66
N VAL A 45 2.60 -10.07 -12.87
CA VAL A 45 2.09 -11.44 -13.02
C VAL A 45 0.58 -11.52 -12.79
N GLU A 46 0.03 -10.82 -11.80
CA GLU A 46 -1.43 -10.81 -11.59
C GLU A 46 -2.18 -10.12 -12.74
N TYR A 47 -1.62 -9.06 -13.34
CA TYR A 47 -2.19 -8.46 -14.55
C TYR A 47 -2.17 -9.47 -15.73
N CYS A 48 -1.05 -10.12 -15.98
CA CYS A 48 -0.97 -11.15 -17.05
C CYS A 48 -1.96 -12.28 -16.81
N LYS A 49 -2.10 -12.78 -15.58
CA LYS A 49 -3.10 -13.79 -15.21
C LYS A 49 -4.54 -13.31 -15.49
N ALA A 50 -4.85 -12.06 -15.17
CA ALA A 50 -6.17 -11.50 -15.42
C ALA A 50 -6.47 -11.41 -16.91
N LEU A 51 -5.50 -10.98 -17.72
CA LEU A 51 -5.61 -10.94 -19.18
C LEU A 51 -5.85 -12.33 -19.78
N CYS A 52 -5.06 -13.32 -19.35
CA CYS A 52 -5.22 -14.71 -19.78
C CYS A 52 -6.60 -15.29 -19.40
N ARG A 53 -7.05 -15.07 -18.16
CA ARG A 53 -8.37 -15.57 -17.69
C ARG A 53 -9.55 -14.97 -18.45
N ARG A 54 -9.39 -13.73 -18.92
CA ARG A 54 -10.44 -12.99 -19.64
C ARG A 54 -10.35 -13.14 -21.15
N ASN A 55 -9.37 -13.88 -21.66
CA ASN A 55 -9.04 -13.95 -23.09
C ASN A 55 -8.95 -12.54 -23.71
N SER A 56 -8.33 -11.61 -22.98
CA SER A 56 -8.26 -10.21 -23.36
C SER A 56 -7.29 -10.00 -24.54
N PRO A 57 -7.63 -9.19 -25.56
CA PRO A 57 -6.73 -8.84 -26.66
C PRO A 57 -5.61 -7.85 -26.23
N ILE A 58 -5.65 -7.32 -25.01
CA ILE A 58 -4.64 -6.40 -24.49
C ILE A 58 -3.30 -7.11 -24.38
N ARG A 59 -2.27 -6.53 -24.99
CA ARG A 59 -0.90 -7.03 -24.90
C ARG A 59 -0.17 -6.33 -23.77
N PRO A 60 0.36 -7.08 -22.76
CA PRO A 60 1.14 -6.48 -21.69
C PRO A 60 2.47 -5.97 -22.24
N PHE A 61 2.87 -4.79 -21.78
CA PHE A 61 4.18 -4.20 -22.05
C PHE A 61 4.85 -3.84 -20.74
N THR A 62 6.14 -4.10 -20.62
CA THR A 62 6.91 -3.83 -19.41
C THR A 62 7.95 -2.77 -19.66
N VAL A 63 8.11 -1.85 -18.71
CA VAL A 63 9.21 -0.89 -18.66
C VAL A 63 10.08 -1.26 -17.47
N LYS A 64 11.38 -1.43 -17.71
CA LYS A 64 12.34 -1.69 -16.63
C LYS A 64 12.39 -0.47 -15.73
N ARG A 65 12.18 -0.69 -14.43
CA ARG A 65 12.34 0.37 -13.45
C ARG A 65 13.83 0.66 -13.24
N GLU A 66 14.21 1.92 -13.32
CA GLU A 66 15.53 2.41 -12.97
C GLU A 66 15.45 3.21 -11.66
N GLY A 67 16.53 3.23 -10.87
CA GLY A 67 16.60 3.92 -9.59
C GLY A 67 16.36 3.02 -8.37
N ASN A 68 16.09 3.64 -7.23
CA ASN A 68 16.01 3.00 -5.91
C ASN A 68 15.00 1.86 -5.82
N ALA A 69 15.32 0.85 -5.01
CA ALA A 69 14.38 -0.19 -4.61
C ALA A 69 13.16 0.42 -3.92
N TYR A 70 12.02 -0.29 -3.93
CA TYR A 70 10.71 0.22 -3.51
C TYR A 70 10.66 0.79 -2.07
N HIS A 71 11.56 0.35 -1.19
CA HIS A 71 11.65 0.76 0.22
C HIS A 71 12.91 1.57 0.56
N GLU A 72 13.66 2.00 -0.43
CA GLU A 72 14.89 2.73 -0.18
C GLU A 72 14.58 4.24 -0.07
N GLU A 73 14.90 4.82 1.08
CA GLU A 73 14.64 6.23 1.41
C GLU A 73 15.81 7.16 1.02
N SER A 74 16.81 6.62 0.30
CA SER A 74 17.97 7.43 -0.09
C SER A 74 17.64 8.34 -1.28
N LEU A 75 17.99 9.61 -1.15
CA LEU A 75 17.85 10.64 -2.21
C LEU A 75 19.06 10.69 -3.14
N LYS A 76 19.98 9.72 -3.04
CA LYS A 76 21.28 9.76 -3.75
C LYS A 76 21.18 9.40 -5.23
N GLU A 77 20.02 8.95 -5.70
CA GLU A 77 19.83 8.55 -7.09
C GLU A 77 19.01 9.57 -7.88
N GLN A 78 19.17 9.53 -9.20
CA GLN A 78 18.49 10.42 -10.14
C GLN A 78 16.94 10.32 -10.07
N PHE A 79 16.41 9.18 -9.59
CA PHE A 79 14.97 8.92 -9.46
C PHE A 79 14.64 8.41 -8.05
N PRO A 80 14.39 9.31 -7.08
CA PRO A 80 14.04 8.90 -5.73
C PRO A 80 12.70 8.16 -5.68
N SER A 81 12.53 7.29 -4.69
CA SER A 81 11.27 6.58 -4.47
C SER A 81 10.17 7.54 -3.98
N ALA A 82 8.90 7.20 -4.20
CA ALA A 82 7.78 7.98 -3.68
C ALA A 82 7.81 8.11 -2.14
N SER A 83 8.33 7.10 -1.44
CA SER A 83 8.52 7.16 0.01
C SER A 83 9.60 8.15 0.42
N ALA A 84 10.74 8.18 -0.31
CA ALA A 84 11.80 9.15 -0.10
C ALA A 84 11.32 10.59 -0.34
N ILE A 85 10.54 10.81 -1.41
CA ILE A 85 9.97 12.12 -1.71
C ILE A 85 9.01 12.58 -0.60
N ARG A 86 8.12 11.69 -0.10
CA ARG A 86 7.21 12.05 1.00
C ARG A 86 7.96 12.35 2.30
N ALA A 87 9.00 11.57 2.63
CA ALA A 87 9.82 11.80 3.80
C ALA A 87 10.55 13.15 3.71
N LEU A 88 11.15 13.45 2.56
CA LEU A 88 11.78 14.74 2.31
C LEU A 88 10.78 15.89 2.44
N TRP A 89 9.60 15.73 1.84
CA TRP A 89 8.56 16.75 1.89
C TRP A 89 8.13 17.08 3.32
N LYS A 90 7.91 16.06 4.14
CA LYS A 90 7.61 16.24 5.56
C LYS A 90 8.74 16.96 6.31
N SER A 91 10.00 16.64 6.03
CA SER A 91 11.16 17.27 6.69
C SER A 91 11.40 18.72 6.27
N ALA A 92 10.95 19.10 5.07
CA ALA A 92 11.09 20.46 4.53
C ALA A 92 9.89 21.37 4.80
N ASP A 93 9.04 21.02 5.78
CA ASP A 93 7.77 21.74 6.08
C ASP A 93 6.90 21.94 4.82
N CYS A 94 6.94 21.00 3.90
CA CYS A 94 6.21 21.03 2.63
C CYS A 94 6.54 22.24 1.73
N LYS A 95 7.75 22.80 1.80
CA LYS A 95 8.14 23.96 0.99
C LYS A 95 8.73 23.54 -0.36
N MET A 96 8.01 23.85 -1.45
CA MET A 96 8.52 23.66 -2.82
C MET A 96 9.69 24.59 -3.19
N SER A 97 9.93 25.65 -2.42
CA SER A 97 11.08 26.53 -2.60
C SER A 97 12.42 25.87 -2.26
N ASP A 98 12.40 24.71 -1.57
CA ASP A 98 13.59 23.92 -1.36
C ASP A 98 14.03 23.29 -2.68
N SER A 99 15.26 23.61 -3.12
CA SER A 99 15.84 23.09 -4.35
C SER A 99 15.96 21.56 -4.36
N THR A 100 16.13 20.97 -3.18
CA THR A 100 16.22 19.52 -3.01
C THR A 100 14.87 18.85 -3.29
N VAL A 101 13.78 19.45 -2.82
CA VAL A 101 12.42 18.94 -3.08
C VAL A 101 12.09 19.12 -4.56
N SER A 102 12.32 20.29 -5.14
CA SER A 102 11.99 20.57 -6.53
C SER A 102 12.77 19.70 -7.51
N SER A 103 14.02 19.32 -7.18
CA SER A 103 14.83 18.43 -8.02
C SER A 103 14.34 16.98 -8.07
N CYS A 104 13.49 16.57 -7.12
CA CYS A 104 12.90 15.23 -7.11
C CYS A 104 11.78 15.04 -8.15
N PHE A 105 11.34 16.11 -8.79
CA PHE A 105 10.25 16.10 -9.77
C PHE A 105 10.72 16.46 -11.17
N PRO A 106 10.07 15.94 -12.22
CA PRO A 106 10.25 16.49 -13.57
C PRO A 106 9.96 17.99 -13.59
N PRO A 107 10.70 18.80 -14.39
CA PRO A 107 10.56 20.25 -14.39
C PRO A 107 9.11 20.75 -14.57
N ALA A 108 8.34 20.10 -15.45
CA ALA A 108 6.94 20.43 -15.68
C ALA A 108 6.07 20.21 -14.44
N VAL A 109 6.30 19.13 -13.68
CA VAL A 109 5.58 18.82 -12.44
C VAL A 109 5.97 19.81 -11.35
N SER A 110 7.27 20.12 -11.22
CA SER A 110 7.77 21.10 -10.26
C SER A 110 7.17 22.48 -10.51
N ALA A 111 7.11 22.92 -11.77
CA ALA A 111 6.48 24.18 -12.15
C ALA A 111 4.99 24.21 -11.82
N LEU A 112 4.26 23.12 -12.13
CA LEU A 112 2.83 23.00 -11.82
C LEU A 112 2.57 23.07 -10.32
N LEU A 113 3.33 22.33 -9.51
CA LEU A 113 3.19 22.34 -8.06
C LEU A 113 3.47 23.72 -7.48
N SER A 114 4.49 24.43 -7.98
CA SER A 114 4.83 25.78 -7.52
C SER A 114 3.77 26.83 -7.90
N GLN A 115 3.10 26.67 -9.04
CA GLN A 115 2.03 27.57 -9.49
C GLN A 115 0.70 27.31 -8.78
N THR A 116 0.37 26.04 -8.53
CA THR A 116 -0.94 25.65 -8.00
C THR A 116 -1.02 25.83 -6.50
N PHE A 117 0.10 25.67 -5.79
CA PHE A 117 0.13 25.65 -4.34
C PHE A 117 1.21 26.59 -3.81
N SER A 118 0.81 27.70 -3.20
CA SER A 118 1.74 28.59 -2.46
C SER A 118 2.39 27.86 -1.27
N CYS A 119 1.69 26.95 -0.66
CA CYS A 119 2.15 26.02 0.35
C CYS A 119 1.29 24.74 0.21
N PRO A 120 1.72 23.76 -0.59
CA PRO A 120 0.92 22.56 -0.77
C PRO A 120 0.87 21.77 0.53
N GLN A 121 -0.28 21.80 1.18
CA GLN A 121 -0.58 20.93 2.29
C GLN A 121 -1.09 19.60 1.74
N PHE A 122 -0.26 18.57 1.82
CA PHE A 122 -0.69 17.21 1.51
C PHE A 122 -1.31 16.61 2.76
N LEU A 123 -2.48 16.02 2.57
CA LEU A 123 -3.11 15.23 3.62
C LEU A 123 -2.26 13.99 3.92
N ASP A 124 -2.07 13.78 5.20
CA ASP A 124 -1.36 12.66 5.78
C ASP A 124 -2.31 11.89 6.70
N GLU A 125 -1.98 10.66 7.00
CA GLU A 125 -2.77 9.85 7.93
C GLU A 125 -2.91 10.48 9.32
N GLU A 126 -1.93 11.25 9.77
CA GLU A 126 -2.00 11.93 11.07
C GLU A 126 -3.04 13.07 11.10
N ASP A 127 -3.37 13.67 9.97
CA ASP A 127 -4.44 14.67 9.88
C ASP A 127 -5.80 14.08 10.27
N PHE A 128 -5.96 12.78 10.09
CA PHE A 128 -7.17 12.03 10.45
C PHE A 128 -7.15 11.49 11.88
N SER A 129 -6.04 11.65 12.60
CA SER A 129 -5.84 11.09 13.93
C SER A 129 -6.93 11.50 14.95
N PRO A 130 -7.36 12.78 15.04
CA PRO A 130 -8.44 13.17 15.94
C PRO A 130 -9.80 12.52 15.60
N TYR A 131 -10.08 12.38 14.31
CA TYR A 131 -11.33 11.76 13.83
C TYR A 131 -11.36 10.26 14.11
N LEU A 132 -10.24 9.57 13.92
CA LEU A 132 -10.12 8.16 14.26
C LEU A 132 -10.29 7.94 15.76
N ARG A 133 -9.67 8.78 16.59
CA ARG A 133 -9.87 8.71 18.04
C ARG A 133 -11.34 8.82 18.42
N TRP A 134 -12.03 9.82 17.90
CA TRP A 134 -13.46 9.99 18.14
C TRP A 134 -14.24 8.75 17.72
N LEU A 135 -14.02 8.23 16.52
CA LEU A 135 -14.70 7.05 15.98
C LEU A 135 -14.52 5.82 16.88
N LEU A 136 -13.30 5.56 17.37
CA LEU A 136 -12.99 4.42 18.22
C LEU A 136 -13.76 4.41 19.55
N PHE A 137 -14.15 5.58 20.05
CA PHE A 137 -14.88 5.72 21.31
C PHE A 137 -16.39 5.93 21.12
N SER A 138 -16.83 6.43 19.97
CA SER A 138 -18.25 6.71 19.68
C SER A 138 -18.98 5.59 18.96
N THR A 139 -18.25 4.63 18.33
CA THR A 139 -18.83 3.59 17.49
C THR A 139 -18.83 2.23 18.21
N ASP A 140 -19.91 1.48 18.09
CA ASP A 140 -20.02 0.15 18.66
C ASP A 140 -19.33 -0.94 17.80
N LYS A 141 -19.18 -2.12 18.37
CA LYS A 141 -18.49 -3.26 17.72
C LYS A 141 -19.22 -3.74 16.47
N ALA A 142 -20.54 -3.76 16.51
CA ALA A 142 -21.34 -4.29 15.41
C ALA A 142 -21.22 -3.39 14.18
N GLN A 143 -21.26 -2.07 14.38
CA GLN A 143 -21.07 -1.09 13.32
C GLN A 143 -19.64 -1.14 12.76
N LEU A 144 -18.60 -1.23 13.59
CA LEU A 144 -17.23 -1.37 13.09
C LEU A 144 -17.04 -2.65 12.27
N ALA A 145 -17.68 -3.77 12.68
CA ALA A 145 -17.60 -5.03 11.95
C ALA A 145 -18.35 -5.02 10.61
N SER A 146 -19.24 -4.05 10.36
CA SER A 146 -19.98 -3.91 9.12
C SER A 146 -19.16 -3.23 7.99
N TYR A 147 -18.02 -2.64 8.32
CA TYR A 147 -17.19 -1.97 7.32
C TYR A 147 -16.30 -2.95 6.54
N GLN A 148 -16.02 -2.59 5.31
CA GLN A 148 -15.27 -3.42 4.38
C GLN A 148 -13.88 -3.79 4.92
N ASP A 149 -13.46 -5.04 4.71
CA ASP A 149 -12.20 -5.63 5.18
C ASP A 149 -12.05 -5.74 6.71
N VAL A 150 -12.97 -5.20 7.50
CA VAL A 150 -12.90 -5.23 8.97
C VAL A 150 -13.44 -6.56 9.49
N THR A 151 -12.54 -7.34 10.11
CA THR A 151 -12.90 -8.65 10.67
C THR A 151 -13.31 -8.53 12.13
N PRO A 152 -14.16 -9.46 12.66
CA PRO A 152 -14.52 -9.47 14.09
C PRO A 152 -13.30 -9.49 15.01
N ASP A 153 -12.26 -10.24 14.68
CA ASP A 153 -11.01 -10.30 15.46
C ASP A 153 -10.30 -8.95 15.50
N PHE A 154 -10.30 -8.23 14.36
CA PHE A 154 -9.75 -6.89 14.30
C PHE A 154 -10.54 -5.91 15.17
N VAL A 155 -11.88 -5.98 15.16
CA VAL A 155 -12.74 -5.18 16.04
C VAL A 155 -12.44 -5.45 17.51
N GLN A 156 -12.31 -6.71 17.92
CA GLN A 156 -11.95 -7.06 19.30
C GLN A 156 -10.61 -6.42 19.68
N ARG A 157 -9.62 -6.48 18.81
CA ARG A 157 -8.31 -5.84 19.02
C ARG A 157 -8.43 -4.33 19.16
N LEU A 158 -9.19 -3.66 18.27
CA LEU A 158 -9.46 -2.23 18.39
C LEU A 158 -10.01 -1.87 19.76
N PHE A 159 -11.00 -2.60 20.25
CA PHE A 159 -11.62 -2.35 21.55
C PHE A 159 -10.69 -2.58 22.74
N HIS A 160 -9.83 -3.59 22.66
CA HIS A 160 -8.85 -3.85 23.72
C HIS A 160 -7.74 -2.80 23.78
N THR A 161 -7.36 -2.25 22.65
CA THR A 161 -6.21 -1.35 22.55
C THR A 161 -6.56 0.13 22.44
N ARG A 162 -7.85 0.49 22.23
CA ARG A 162 -8.26 1.90 22.02
C ARG A 162 -7.86 2.85 23.14
N GLY A 163 -7.74 2.35 24.39
CA GLY A 163 -7.26 3.14 25.53
C GLY A 163 -5.80 3.58 25.41
N SER A 164 -5.01 2.91 24.56
CA SER A 164 -3.61 3.23 24.28
C SER A 164 -3.43 4.05 23.00
N TYR A 165 -4.50 4.65 22.48
CA TYR A 165 -4.45 5.47 21.28
C TYR A 165 -3.76 6.81 21.55
N GLU A 166 -2.70 7.10 20.83
CA GLU A 166 -1.96 8.37 20.87
C GLU A 166 -2.06 9.11 19.53
N SER A 167 -1.69 8.43 18.44
CA SER A 167 -1.74 8.95 17.07
C SER A 167 -2.10 7.84 16.08
N TRP A 168 -2.41 8.20 14.84
CA TRP A 168 -2.70 7.23 13.79
C TRP A 168 -1.55 6.24 13.59
N GLY A 169 -0.35 6.75 13.38
CA GLY A 169 0.83 5.91 13.09
C GLY A 169 1.20 5.02 14.27
N GLN A 170 1.18 5.55 15.49
CA GLN A 170 1.43 4.77 16.71
C GLN A 170 0.39 3.66 16.84
N TYR A 171 -0.87 3.97 16.65
CA TYR A 171 -1.95 3.00 16.81
C TYR A 171 -1.94 1.92 15.73
N ALA A 172 -1.70 2.30 14.48
CA ALA A 172 -1.54 1.32 13.40
C ALA A 172 -0.34 0.38 13.63
N ALA A 173 0.77 0.89 14.19
CA ALA A 173 1.91 0.08 14.59
C ALA A 173 1.57 -0.88 15.74
N LEU A 174 0.81 -0.42 16.74
CA LEU A 174 0.34 -1.24 17.87
C LEU A 174 -0.56 -2.39 17.41
N LEU A 175 -1.39 -2.15 16.39
CA LEU A 175 -2.30 -3.16 15.83
C LEU A 175 -1.60 -4.19 14.94
N LYS A 176 -0.35 -3.94 14.51
CA LYS A 176 0.40 -4.77 13.57
C LYS A 176 0.63 -6.17 14.13
N THR A 177 0.47 -7.16 13.25
CA THR A 177 0.82 -8.56 13.53
C THR A 177 1.57 -9.16 12.35
N ARG A 178 1.96 -10.44 12.46
CA ARG A 178 2.56 -11.17 11.36
C ARG A 178 1.63 -11.26 10.13
N GLU A 179 0.32 -11.35 10.35
CA GLU A 179 -0.69 -11.51 9.29
C GLU A 179 -1.30 -10.19 8.84
N LEU A 180 -1.29 -9.17 9.71
CA LEU A 180 -1.82 -7.83 9.43
C LEU A 180 -0.67 -6.85 9.21
N THR A 181 -0.44 -6.51 7.96
CA THR A 181 0.56 -5.49 7.59
C THR A 181 0.07 -4.09 7.94
N TYR A 182 0.99 -3.16 8.16
CA TYR A 182 0.69 -1.74 8.45
C TYR A 182 -0.28 -1.14 7.43
N SER A 183 -0.01 -1.32 6.14
CA SER A 183 -0.86 -0.78 5.07
C SER A 183 -2.27 -1.37 5.04
N ARG A 184 -2.42 -2.65 5.41
CA ARG A 184 -3.74 -3.27 5.54
C ARG A 184 -4.52 -2.69 6.72
N ILE A 185 -3.84 -2.46 7.85
CA ILE A 185 -4.43 -1.82 9.01
C ILE A 185 -4.89 -0.40 8.68
N CYS A 186 -4.02 0.44 8.09
CA CYS A 186 -4.38 1.79 7.67
C CYS A 186 -5.59 1.80 6.73
N ARG A 187 -5.68 0.85 5.78
CA ARG A 187 -6.84 0.71 4.90
C ARG A 187 -8.12 0.38 5.69
N MET A 188 -8.07 -0.59 6.63
CA MET A 188 -9.23 -0.92 7.46
C MET A 188 -9.67 0.25 8.35
N LEU A 189 -8.72 0.98 8.94
CA LEU A 189 -9.03 2.18 9.74
C LEU A 189 -9.66 3.27 8.87
N MET A 190 -9.18 3.44 7.64
CA MET A 190 -9.76 4.39 6.69
C MET A 190 -11.16 3.97 6.23
N HIS A 191 -11.41 2.67 6.02
CA HIS A 191 -12.77 2.17 5.73
C HIS A 191 -13.73 2.45 6.89
N CYS A 192 -13.28 2.29 8.13
CA CYS A 192 -14.09 2.68 9.30
C CYS A 192 -14.37 4.19 9.31
N LEU A 193 -13.37 5.01 9.08
CA LEU A 193 -13.48 6.48 9.11
C LEU A 193 -14.42 6.99 8.03
N LEU A 194 -14.30 6.46 6.82
CA LEU A 194 -15.12 6.84 5.66
C LEU A 194 -16.45 6.09 5.60
N GLN A 195 -16.71 5.20 6.58
CA GLN A 195 -17.93 4.38 6.67
C GLN A 195 -18.18 3.53 5.40
N ILE A 196 -17.10 3.00 4.81
CA ILE A 196 -17.19 2.17 3.62
C ILE A 196 -17.66 0.77 4.05
N SER A 197 -18.87 0.41 3.71
CA SER A 197 -19.44 -0.94 3.80
C SER A 197 -19.17 -1.73 2.51
N ASP A 198 -19.66 -2.96 2.44
CA ASP A 198 -19.52 -3.79 1.24
C ASP A 198 -19.99 -3.06 -0.02
N VAL A 199 -19.07 -2.93 -0.97
CA VAL A 199 -19.36 -2.36 -2.28
C VAL A 199 -19.87 -3.49 -3.18
N PRO A 200 -21.06 -3.37 -3.77
CA PRO A 200 -21.56 -4.39 -4.68
C PRO A 200 -20.60 -4.54 -5.88
N PRO A 201 -20.48 -5.75 -6.44
CA PRO A 201 -19.60 -5.98 -7.57
C PRO A 201 -20.00 -5.06 -8.75
N LEU A 202 -19.08 -4.20 -9.15
CA LEU A 202 -19.29 -3.30 -10.27
C LEU A 202 -19.23 -4.08 -11.59
N SER A 203 -20.18 -3.86 -12.47
CA SER A 203 -20.22 -4.47 -13.80
C SER A 203 -19.17 -3.87 -14.76
N TYR A 204 -18.72 -2.65 -14.49
CA TYR A 204 -17.70 -1.93 -15.27
C TYR A 204 -16.92 -0.95 -14.40
N ALA A 205 -15.68 -0.67 -14.81
CA ALA A 205 -14.89 0.39 -14.21
C ALA A 205 -15.22 1.74 -14.85
N ARG A 206 -15.37 2.79 -14.03
CA ARG A 206 -15.57 4.16 -14.49
C ARG A 206 -14.34 4.99 -14.17
N LEU A 207 -13.79 5.66 -15.18
CA LEU A 207 -12.72 6.64 -15.00
C LEU A 207 -13.36 8.00 -14.65
N LEU A 208 -13.03 8.56 -13.49
CA LEU A 208 -13.62 9.79 -12.99
C LEU A 208 -12.77 11.04 -13.24
N GLY A 209 -11.60 10.91 -13.85
CA GLY A 209 -10.72 12.01 -14.18
C GLY A 209 -9.29 11.54 -14.49
N PHE A 210 -8.48 12.47 -14.94
CA PHE A 210 -7.05 12.33 -15.13
C PHE A 210 -6.33 13.30 -14.20
#